data_98113afc59256f0304636b91e524f61c
#
_entry.id   98113afc59256f0304636b91e524f61c
#
_cell.length_a   1.000
_cell.length_b   1.000
_cell.length_c   1.000
_cell.angle_alpha   90.00
_cell.angle_beta   90.00
_cell.angle_gamma   90.00
#
_symmetry.space_group_name_H-M   'P 1'
#
loop_
_entity.id
_entity.type
_entity.pdbx_description
1 polymer ?
#
loop_
_entity_poly.entity_id
_entity_poly.type
_entity_poly.pdbx_seq_one_letter_code
_entity_poly.pdbx_strand_id
1 'polypeptide(L)'
;SQLENVTVTAPRAGFSYGDFEERYDANADDVGSIKTYVLTAYDTTMIIGNAIAEQDDHPNLTDSIEQVGTNYEGASGLINFLDNGDGAGNGFDICTYSGDTSDANGGYSCNRFWTAENGIQEY
;
A
#
# COMPACT_ATOMS: atom_id res chain seq x y z
N SER A 1 26.32 -15.15 5.25
CA SER A 1 25.20 -15.27 4.28
C SER A 1 25.60 -14.58 2.98
N GLN A 2 25.24 -15.15 1.81
CA GLN A 2 25.58 -14.56 0.49
C GLN A 2 24.72 -13.35 0.13
N LEU A 3 23.74 -13.00 0.98
CA LEU A 3 22.75 -11.94 0.73
C LEU A 3 22.84 -10.79 1.76
N GLU A 4 23.92 -10.69 2.52
CA GLU A 4 24.12 -9.55 3.44
C GLU A 4 24.29 -8.24 2.68
N ASN A 5 23.67 -7.17 3.19
CA ASN A 5 23.71 -5.81 2.62
C ASN A 5 23.05 -5.66 1.22
N VAL A 6 22.13 -6.53 0.88
CA VAL A 6 21.30 -6.34 -0.33
C VAL A 6 20.28 -5.23 -0.06
N THR A 7 20.23 -4.27 -0.98
CA THR A 7 19.17 -3.25 -0.97
C THR A 7 17.92 -3.80 -1.67
N VAL A 8 16.78 -3.67 -1.01
CA VAL A 8 15.48 -4.07 -1.53
C VAL A 8 14.50 -2.90 -1.45
N THR A 9 13.48 -2.92 -2.27
CA THR A 9 12.36 -1.99 -2.19
C THR A 9 11.09 -2.74 -1.84
N ALA A 10 10.27 -2.14 -0.99
CA ALA A 10 8.95 -2.63 -0.62
C ALA A 10 7.92 -1.52 -0.79
N PRO A 11 6.70 -1.83 -1.23
CA PRO A 11 5.64 -0.84 -1.25
C PRO A 11 5.41 -0.28 0.16
N ARG A 12 5.22 1.03 0.23
CA ARG A 12 5.04 1.77 1.48
C ARG A 12 3.61 1.63 2.00
N ALA A 13 3.44 1.54 3.33
CA ALA A 13 2.13 1.64 3.96
C ALA A 13 1.60 3.09 3.90
N GLY A 14 0.27 3.24 3.79
CA GLY A 14 -0.40 4.53 3.68
C GLY A 14 -0.76 5.17 5.02
N PHE A 15 -1.35 6.36 4.96
CA PHE A 15 -1.77 7.12 6.13
C PHE A 15 -2.87 6.43 6.94
N SER A 16 -3.77 5.72 6.30
CA SER A 16 -4.85 4.96 6.96
C SER A 16 -4.46 3.53 7.35
N TYR A 17 -3.16 3.21 7.30
CA TYR A 17 -2.65 1.89 7.67
C TYR A 17 -3.01 1.51 9.11
N GLY A 18 -2.86 2.43 10.08
CA GLY A 18 -3.14 2.16 11.49
C GLY A 18 -4.60 1.80 11.76
N ASP A 19 -5.54 2.49 11.14
CA ASP A 19 -6.97 2.18 11.24
C ASP A 19 -7.33 0.83 10.60
N PHE A 20 -6.65 0.49 9.51
CA PHE A 20 -6.79 -0.81 8.88
C PHE A 20 -6.21 -1.91 9.76
N GLU A 21 -5.00 -1.73 10.30
CA GLU A 21 -4.32 -2.70 11.16
C GLU A 21 -5.16 -3.04 12.38
N GLU A 22 -5.69 -2.05 13.10
CA GLU A 22 -6.56 -2.26 14.26
C GLU A 22 -7.80 -3.10 13.91
N ARG A 23 -8.45 -2.82 12.79
CA ARG A 23 -9.63 -3.58 12.33
C ARG A 23 -9.27 -4.98 11.84
N TYR A 24 -8.12 -5.11 11.20
CA TYR A 24 -7.62 -6.40 10.72
C TYR A 24 -7.31 -7.33 11.89
N ASP A 25 -6.55 -6.87 12.87
CA ASP A 25 -6.19 -7.64 14.06
C ASP A 25 -7.40 -8.03 14.90
N ALA A 26 -8.43 -7.18 14.95
CA ALA A 26 -9.66 -7.47 15.68
C ALA A 26 -10.53 -8.55 15.01
N ASN A 27 -10.37 -8.81 13.71
CA ASN A 27 -11.27 -9.67 12.93
C ASN A 27 -10.57 -10.84 12.21
N ALA A 28 -9.25 -10.81 12.12
CA ALA A 28 -8.48 -11.85 11.44
C ALA A 28 -7.97 -12.87 12.46
N ASP A 29 -8.48 -14.10 12.38
CA ASP A 29 -8.01 -15.22 13.21
C ASP A 29 -6.61 -15.67 12.73
N ASP A 30 -5.55 -15.17 13.38
CA ASP A 30 -4.15 -15.65 13.27
C ASP A 30 -3.65 -15.92 11.84
N VAL A 31 -3.93 -14.99 10.92
CA VAL A 31 -3.52 -15.13 9.51
C VAL A 31 -2.08 -14.62 9.24
N GLY A 32 -1.32 -14.33 10.30
CA GLY A 32 0.06 -13.86 10.23
C GLY A 32 0.17 -12.36 9.92
N SER A 33 1.38 -11.93 9.60
CA SER A 33 1.67 -10.51 9.36
C SER A 33 0.92 -9.95 8.15
N ILE A 34 0.47 -8.72 8.26
CA ILE A 34 -0.14 -7.97 7.16
C ILE A 34 0.89 -7.84 6.04
N LYS A 35 0.49 -8.27 4.84
CA LYS A 35 1.32 -8.18 3.64
C LYS A 35 0.78 -7.08 2.73
N THR A 36 1.66 -6.49 1.93
CA THR A 36 1.31 -5.43 0.99
C THR A 36 0.07 -5.73 0.14
N TYR A 37 -0.05 -6.96 -0.35
CA TYR A 37 -1.21 -7.36 -1.16
C TYR A 37 -2.55 -7.34 -0.39
N VAL A 38 -2.52 -7.50 0.94
CA VAL A 38 -3.72 -7.37 1.77
C VAL A 38 -4.19 -5.91 1.79
N LEU A 39 -3.26 -4.96 1.89
CA LEU A 39 -3.57 -3.53 1.87
C LEU A 39 -4.18 -3.11 0.53
N THR A 40 -3.55 -3.49 -0.58
CA THR A 40 -4.05 -3.16 -1.92
C THR A 40 -5.39 -3.83 -2.22
N ALA A 41 -5.62 -5.07 -1.78
CA ALA A 41 -6.90 -5.75 -1.94
C ALA A 41 -8.01 -5.07 -1.13
N TYR A 42 -7.70 -4.62 0.09
CA TYR A 42 -8.63 -3.86 0.91
C TYR A 42 -9.02 -2.55 0.23
N ASP A 43 -8.04 -1.73 -0.17
CA ASP A 43 -8.29 -0.44 -0.82
C ASP A 43 -9.08 -0.60 -2.13
N THR A 44 -8.71 -1.59 -2.94
CA THR A 44 -9.44 -1.91 -4.17
C THR A 44 -10.91 -2.24 -3.88
N THR A 45 -11.17 -3.01 -2.83
CA THR A 45 -12.53 -3.36 -2.41
C THR A 45 -13.31 -2.13 -1.98
N MET A 46 -12.67 -1.23 -1.22
CA MET A 46 -13.29 0.02 -0.76
C MET A 46 -13.59 0.97 -1.92
N ILE A 47 -12.65 1.14 -2.86
CA ILE A 47 -12.86 1.98 -4.05
C ILE A 47 -14.03 1.45 -4.90
N ILE A 48 -14.05 0.14 -5.18
CA ILE A 48 -15.13 -0.47 -5.96
C ILE A 48 -16.47 -0.34 -5.23
N GLY A 49 -16.51 -0.60 -3.93
CA GLY A 49 -17.72 -0.48 -3.12
C GLY A 49 -18.30 0.94 -3.14
N ASN A 50 -17.44 1.94 -2.96
CA ASN A 50 -17.84 3.35 -3.01
C ASN A 50 -18.28 3.74 -4.42
N ALA A 51 -17.58 3.33 -5.46
CA ALA A 51 -17.95 3.60 -6.85
C ALA A 51 -19.32 3.02 -7.21
N ILE A 52 -19.66 1.83 -6.72
CA ILE A 52 -20.99 1.24 -6.91
C ILE A 52 -22.05 2.05 -6.17
N ALA A 53 -21.76 2.51 -4.95
CA ALA A 53 -22.69 3.33 -4.17
C ALA A 53 -22.98 4.70 -4.81
N GLU A 54 -22.02 5.25 -5.54
CA GLU A 54 -22.09 6.54 -6.23
C GLU A 54 -22.50 6.41 -7.71
N GLN A 55 -22.80 5.19 -8.19
CA GLN A 55 -23.06 4.91 -9.60
C GLN A 55 -24.28 5.67 -10.17
N ASP A 56 -25.25 6.08 -9.34
CA ASP A 56 -26.40 6.87 -9.77
C ASP A 56 -25.99 8.25 -10.32
N ASP A 57 -24.86 8.79 -9.87
CA ASP A 57 -24.29 10.05 -10.33
C ASP A 57 -23.41 9.88 -11.58
N HIS A 58 -22.94 8.65 -11.83
CA HIS A 58 -22.04 8.30 -12.94
C HIS A 58 -22.56 7.07 -13.68
N PRO A 59 -23.06 7.21 -14.91
CA PRO A 59 -23.68 6.11 -15.66
C PRO A 59 -22.73 4.98 -16.05
N ASN A 60 -21.43 5.19 -15.90
CA ASN A 60 -20.38 4.22 -16.20
C ASN A 60 -19.58 3.91 -14.93
N LEU A 61 -19.55 2.64 -14.53
CA LEU A 61 -18.81 2.19 -13.34
C LEU A 61 -17.31 2.48 -13.42
N THR A 62 -16.73 2.46 -14.62
CA THR A 62 -15.30 2.79 -14.81
C THR A 62 -15.02 4.24 -14.43
N ASP A 63 -15.89 5.17 -14.86
CA ASP A 63 -15.75 6.59 -14.54
C ASP A 63 -15.91 6.82 -13.02
N SER A 64 -16.85 6.10 -12.38
CA SER A 64 -17.04 6.14 -10.92
C SER A 64 -15.80 5.62 -10.18
N ILE A 65 -15.20 4.51 -10.63
CA ILE A 65 -13.97 3.96 -10.03
C ILE A 65 -12.81 4.96 -10.16
N GLU A 66 -12.64 5.56 -11.33
CA GLU A 66 -11.60 6.56 -11.57
C GLU A 66 -11.78 7.79 -10.68
N GLN A 67 -12.99 8.27 -10.54
CA GLN A 67 -13.30 9.42 -9.68
C GLN A 67 -13.04 9.10 -8.20
N VAL A 68 -13.59 8.01 -7.69
CA VAL A 68 -13.41 7.58 -6.29
C VAL A 68 -11.94 7.28 -5.99
N GLY A 69 -11.22 6.69 -6.93
CA GLY A 69 -9.81 6.34 -6.79
C GLY A 69 -8.84 7.51 -7.01
N THR A 70 -9.34 8.70 -7.39
CA THR A 70 -8.48 9.88 -7.56
C THR A 70 -8.18 10.52 -6.20
N ASN A 71 -6.90 10.61 -5.84
CA ASN A 71 -6.42 11.08 -4.54
C ASN A 71 -7.05 10.31 -3.35
N TYR A 72 -7.33 9.03 -3.53
CA TYR A 72 -7.87 8.20 -2.47
C TYR A 72 -6.79 7.87 -1.43
N GLU A 73 -7.02 8.26 -0.18
CA GLU A 73 -6.12 7.97 0.95
C GLU A 73 -6.41 6.57 1.51
N GLY A 74 -5.74 5.58 0.95
CA GLY A 74 -5.91 4.17 1.30
C GLY A 74 -4.94 3.66 2.38
N ALA A 75 -5.17 2.44 2.83
CA ALA A 75 -4.26 1.73 3.73
C ALA A 75 -2.91 1.42 3.06
N SER A 76 -2.90 1.23 1.73
CA SER A 76 -1.69 1.03 0.94
C SER A 76 -0.99 2.33 0.52
N GLY A 77 -1.59 3.49 0.76
CA GLY A 77 -1.07 4.79 0.39
C GLY A 77 -2.07 5.66 -0.36
N LEU A 78 -1.58 6.77 -0.92
CA LEU A 78 -2.36 7.62 -1.79
C LEU A 78 -2.54 6.93 -3.14
N ILE A 79 -3.76 6.65 -3.53
CA ILE A 79 -4.08 5.99 -4.78
C ILE A 79 -4.47 7.03 -5.83
N ASN A 80 -3.95 6.87 -7.02
CA ASN A 80 -4.35 7.58 -8.23
C ASN A 80 -4.23 6.60 -9.40
N PHE A 81 -5.00 6.83 -10.45
CA PHE A 81 -4.88 6.08 -11.68
C PHE A 81 -4.15 6.89 -12.76
N LEU A 82 -3.38 6.19 -13.57
CA LEU A 82 -2.83 6.72 -14.82
C LEU A 82 -3.88 6.62 -15.93
N ASP A 83 -3.69 7.35 -17.03
CA ASP A 83 -4.62 7.35 -18.19
C ASP A 83 -4.90 5.96 -18.77
N ASN A 84 -4.03 4.99 -18.54
CA ASN A 84 -4.20 3.60 -18.96
C ASN A 84 -4.90 2.73 -17.91
N GLY A 85 -5.31 3.29 -16.77
CA GLY A 85 -5.97 2.59 -15.67
C GLY A 85 -5.04 1.92 -14.66
N ASP A 86 -3.72 1.96 -14.86
CA ASP A 86 -2.75 1.46 -13.87
C ASP A 86 -2.68 2.39 -12.65
N GLY A 87 -2.38 1.83 -11.49
CA GLY A 87 -2.11 2.62 -10.29
C GLY A 87 -0.83 3.44 -10.44
N ALA A 88 -0.91 4.75 -10.20
CA ALA A 88 0.27 5.58 -10.01
C ALA A 88 0.93 5.22 -8.68
N GLY A 89 2.10 4.62 -8.70
CA GLY A 89 2.79 4.15 -7.50
C GLY A 89 3.00 5.27 -6.46
N ASN A 90 2.75 4.97 -5.19
CA ASN A 90 2.72 5.97 -4.11
C ASN A 90 4.04 6.14 -3.37
N GLY A 91 5.00 5.30 -3.66
CA GLY A 91 6.29 5.27 -3.00
C GLY A 91 6.73 3.89 -2.61
N PHE A 92 8.00 3.80 -2.28
CA PHE A 92 8.65 2.55 -1.88
C PHE A 92 9.55 2.80 -0.69
N ASP A 93 9.49 1.92 0.28
CA ASP A 93 10.51 1.84 1.31
C ASP A 93 11.79 1.24 0.72
N ILE A 94 12.93 1.80 1.11
CA ILE A 94 14.25 1.33 0.71
C ILE A 94 14.89 0.71 1.92
N CYS A 95 15.05 -0.59 1.87
CA CYS A 95 15.48 -1.41 2.99
C CYS A 95 16.81 -2.10 2.69
N THR A 96 17.56 -2.39 3.73
CA THR A 96 18.76 -3.22 3.67
C THR A 96 18.49 -4.56 4.36
N TYR A 97 18.86 -5.64 3.72
CA TYR A 97 18.75 -6.97 4.28
C TYR A 97 20.04 -7.35 5.00
N SER A 98 19.95 -7.67 6.28
CA SER A 98 21.08 -8.04 7.13
C SER A 98 21.51 -9.52 7.03
N GLY A 99 20.64 -10.36 6.47
CA GLY A 99 20.81 -11.82 6.49
C GLY A 99 20.35 -12.50 7.79
N ASP A 100 19.98 -11.74 8.81
CA ASP A 100 19.47 -12.25 10.08
C ASP A 100 17.92 -12.31 10.04
N THR A 101 17.39 -13.49 9.81
CA THR A 101 15.94 -13.74 9.78
C THR A 101 15.34 -13.97 11.16
N SER A 102 16.14 -13.89 12.23
CA SER A 102 15.66 -14.10 13.59
C SER A 102 15.09 -12.83 14.24
N ASP A 103 15.30 -11.66 13.62
CA ASP A 103 14.68 -10.42 14.10
C ASP A 103 13.18 -10.34 13.70
N ALA A 104 12.44 -9.49 14.39
CA ALA A 104 10.98 -9.33 14.19
C ALA A 104 10.62 -8.89 12.77
N ASN A 105 11.56 -8.25 12.03
CA ASN A 105 11.37 -7.75 10.67
C ASN A 105 11.96 -8.71 9.62
N GLY A 106 12.34 -9.94 10.00
CA GLY A 106 12.90 -10.93 9.07
C GLY A 106 14.25 -10.52 8.46
N GLY A 107 15.00 -9.65 9.14
CA GLY A 107 16.31 -9.18 8.71
C GLY A 107 16.30 -7.93 7.83
N TYR A 108 15.16 -7.25 7.71
CA TYR A 108 15.04 -6.00 6.94
C TYR A 108 15.09 -4.78 7.85
N SER A 109 15.87 -3.78 7.44
CA SER A 109 15.92 -2.45 8.05
C SER A 109 15.66 -1.40 7.01
N CYS A 110 14.53 -0.70 7.11
CA CYS A 110 14.11 0.35 6.18
C CYS A 110 14.40 1.71 6.82
N ASN A 111 15.37 2.44 6.31
CA ASN A 111 15.78 3.75 6.81
C ASN A 111 15.59 4.87 5.79
N ARG A 112 15.16 4.55 4.59
CA ARG A 112 14.87 5.49 3.51
C ARG A 112 13.60 5.08 2.79
N PHE A 113 13.00 6.06 2.14
CA PHE A 113 11.87 5.83 1.26
C PHE A 113 11.95 6.74 0.04
N TRP A 114 11.25 6.36 -1.00
CA TRP A 114 11.10 7.17 -2.21
C TRP A 114 9.64 7.50 -2.44
N THR A 115 9.38 8.74 -2.86
CA THR A 115 8.07 9.16 -3.38
C THR A 115 8.25 9.86 -4.72
N ALA A 116 7.22 9.86 -5.56
CA ALA A 116 7.27 10.54 -6.86
C ALA A 116 7.45 12.06 -6.73
N GLU A 117 6.92 12.65 -5.66
CA GLU A 117 6.98 14.09 -5.41
C GLU A 117 8.34 14.55 -4.88
N ASN A 118 8.91 13.81 -3.93
CA ASN A 118 10.05 14.29 -3.15
C ASN A 118 11.35 13.48 -3.37
N GLY A 119 11.31 12.44 -4.23
CA GLY A 119 12.45 11.56 -4.44
C GLY A 119 12.80 10.72 -3.20
N ILE A 120 14.10 10.44 -3.01
CA ILE A 120 14.57 9.64 -1.85
C ILE A 120 14.69 10.53 -0.62
N GLN A 121 14.11 10.06 0.48
CA GLN A 121 14.12 10.70 1.81
C GLN A 121 14.56 9.70 2.87
N GLU A 122 15.01 10.20 4.04
CA GLU A 122 15.28 9.41 5.24
C GLU A 122 14.08 9.48 6.18
N TYR A 123 13.91 8.39 6.99
CA TYR A 123 12.89 8.35 8.05
C TYR A 123 13.28 9.23 9.23
#